data_aa3a7f14cccf5662f85e7fe7d42299a7
#
_entry.id   aa3a7f14cccf5662f85e7fe7d42299a7
#
_cell.length_a   1.000
_cell.length_b   1.000
_cell.length_c   1.000
_cell.angle_alpha   90.00
_cell.angle_beta   90.00
_cell.angle_gamma   90.00
#
_symmetry.space_group_name_H-M   'P 1'
#
loop_
_entity.id
_entity.type
_entity.pdbx_description
1 polymer ?
#
loop_
_entity_poly.entity_id
_entity_poly.type
_entity_poly.pdbx_seq_one_letter_code
_entity_poly.pdbx_strand_id
1 'polypeptide(L)'
;MNFNTKAIHGGQKHDESTGAVMQPIFQTSTYAQTSPGINKGYEYSRGANPTRNALENNFAVLENGSHGFAFSSGLSAIDCVLRILKPGDEIITGDDLYGGTYRMFTKLFQKYGLNFSFVDATKVENISNAISKSTKLVWLETPTNPLMNIVDIEEITKATKAKDSNILVAVDNTFATPYLQKPLDLGADIVMHSATKYLGGHSDLVMGALIVKDADLAKELHFIQFAAGAIAGPMDSFLALRGIKTLHVRMQRHCENGKVIANFLSNHEKVDEVFYPGFESHPNHHIAKKTNERFWRNGFF
;
A
#
# COMPACT_ATOMS: atom_id res chain seq x y z
N MET A 1 20.67 -5.22 -2.15
CA MET A 1 20.67 -3.90 -1.47
C MET A 1 19.87 -4.02 -0.18
N ASN A 2 20.32 -3.37 0.91
CA ASN A 2 19.49 -3.22 2.11
C ASN A 2 18.37 -2.19 1.88
N PHE A 3 17.41 -2.07 2.82
CA PHE A 3 16.25 -1.20 2.65
C PHE A 3 16.64 0.27 2.43
N ASN A 4 17.58 0.79 3.22
CA ASN A 4 17.99 2.20 3.13
C ASN A 4 18.55 2.55 1.75
N THR A 5 19.36 1.65 1.18
CA THR A 5 19.88 1.79 -0.19
C THR A 5 18.77 1.65 -1.24
N LYS A 6 17.79 0.73 -1.02
CA LYS A 6 16.62 0.59 -1.90
C LYS A 6 15.76 1.87 -1.92
N ALA A 7 15.56 2.52 -0.78
CA ALA A 7 14.80 3.77 -0.70
C ALA A 7 15.45 4.91 -1.53
N ILE A 8 16.76 4.92 -1.65
CA ILE A 8 17.50 5.96 -2.37
C ILE A 8 17.64 5.64 -3.87
N HIS A 9 17.95 4.37 -4.21
CA HIS A 9 18.38 3.96 -5.55
C HIS A 9 17.49 2.89 -6.20
N GLY A 10 16.64 2.21 -5.43
CA GLY A 10 15.87 1.07 -5.93
C GLY A 10 14.92 1.46 -7.07
N GLY A 11 14.95 0.70 -8.16
CA GLY A 11 14.09 0.93 -9.33
C GLY A 11 14.38 2.19 -10.15
N GLN A 12 15.38 2.99 -9.76
CA GLN A 12 15.75 4.23 -10.44
C GLN A 12 17.05 4.03 -11.21
N LYS A 13 17.09 4.57 -12.43
CA LYS A 13 18.30 4.70 -13.24
C LYS A 13 18.61 6.20 -13.41
N HIS A 14 19.87 6.54 -13.57
CA HIS A 14 20.23 7.90 -14.01
C HIS A 14 19.68 8.16 -15.42
N ASP A 15 19.43 9.42 -15.74
CA ASP A 15 18.98 9.80 -17.08
C ASP A 15 20.08 9.53 -18.12
N GLU A 16 19.76 8.73 -19.14
CA GLU A 16 20.74 8.31 -20.14
C GLU A 16 21.19 9.45 -21.05
N SER A 17 20.36 10.49 -21.21
CA SER A 17 20.67 11.60 -22.12
C SER A 17 21.61 12.64 -21.50
N THR A 18 21.55 12.83 -20.18
CA THR A 18 22.30 13.87 -19.46
C THR A 18 23.21 13.34 -18.37
N GLY A 19 23.01 12.07 -17.94
CA GLY A 19 23.67 11.50 -16.76
C GLY A 19 23.13 12.02 -15.44
N ALA A 20 21.96 12.72 -15.43
CA ALA A 20 21.37 13.25 -14.22
C ALA A 20 21.04 12.11 -13.23
N VAL A 21 21.54 12.24 -11.98
CA VAL A 21 21.35 11.23 -10.92
C VAL A 21 19.93 11.24 -10.40
N MET A 22 19.32 12.43 -10.26
CA MET A 22 17.91 12.55 -9.91
C MET A 22 17.07 12.45 -11.17
N GLN A 23 15.96 11.69 -11.08
CA GLN A 23 15.03 11.51 -12.19
C GLN A 23 14.50 12.86 -12.69
N PRO A 24 14.62 13.20 -14.00
CA PRO A 24 14.02 14.39 -14.58
C PRO A 24 12.48 14.38 -14.48
N ILE A 25 11.88 15.57 -14.45
CA ILE A 25 10.44 15.73 -14.49
C ILE A 25 9.99 15.85 -15.95
N PHE A 26 9.35 14.81 -16.47
CA PHE A 26 8.77 14.81 -17.81
C PHE A 26 7.33 15.33 -17.78
N GLN A 27 7.20 16.65 -17.71
CA GLN A 27 5.89 17.33 -17.68
C GLN A 27 5.36 17.47 -19.12
N THR A 28 4.85 16.36 -19.66
CA THR A 28 4.31 16.27 -21.02
C THR A 28 3.11 15.34 -21.09
N SER A 29 2.23 15.56 -22.07
CA SER A 29 1.10 14.67 -22.35
C SER A 29 1.43 13.62 -23.43
N THR A 30 2.07 14.03 -24.52
CA THR A 30 2.33 13.21 -25.72
C THR A 30 3.82 13.15 -26.02
N TYR A 31 4.21 12.13 -26.76
CA TYR A 31 5.60 11.91 -27.18
C TYR A 31 5.68 11.80 -28.70
N ALA A 32 6.74 12.37 -29.30
CA ALA A 32 6.96 12.26 -30.75
C ALA A 32 7.25 10.82 -31.14
N GLN A 33 6.58 10.38 -32.21
CA GLN A 33 6.84 9.11 -32.86
C GLN A 33 7.64 9.34 -34.15
N THR A 34 8.52 8.41 -34.47
CA THR A 34 9.28 8.47 -35.75
C THR A 34 8.42 8.12 -36.95
N SER A 35 7.41 7.28 -36.75
CA SER A 35 6.32 6.98 -37.69
C SER A 35 5.12 6.43 -36.90
N PRO A 36 3.92 6.29 -37.48
CA PRO A 36 2.75 5.76 -36.77
C PRO A 36 3.06 4.41 -36.09
N GLY A 37 2.87 4.38 -34.74
CA GLY A 37 3.12 3.20 -33.90
C GLY A 37 4.60 2.93 -33.57
N ILE A 38 5.55 3.71 -34.07
CA ILE A 38 6.99 3.56 -33.76
C ILE A 38 7.47 4.68 -32.84
N ASN A 39 7.63 4.35 -31.56
CA ASN A 39 7.99 5.27 -30.49
C ASN A 39 9.20 4.75 -29.67
N LYS A 40 9.68 5.56 -28.73
CA LYS A 40 10.80 5.23 -27.82
C LYS A 40 10.32 4.57 -26.49
N GLY A 41 9.17 3.88 -26.49
CA GLY A 41 8.56 3.26 -25.32
C GLY A 41 7.53 4.15 -24.62
N TYR A 42 7.25 5.35 -25.15
CA TYR A 42 6.28 6.31 -24.62
C TYR A 42 5.45 6.88 -25.78
N GLU A 43 4.14 6.96 -25.57
CA GLU A 43 3.18 7.53 -26.53
C GLU A 43 2.38 8.66 -25.87
N TYR A 44 1.85 8.37 -24.69
CA TYR A 44 0.93 9.23 -23.95
C TYR A 44 1.09 9.04 -22.44
N SER A 45 1.22 10.13 -21.69
CA SER A 45 1.56 10.11 -20.26
C SER A 45 0.52 9.42 -19.37
N ARG A 46 -0.74 9.29 -19.79
CA ARG A 46 -1.71 8.47 -19.06
C ARG A 46 -1.30 6.99 -19.06
N GLY A 47 -0.80 6.47 -20.17
CA GLY A 47 -0.28 5.09 -20.25
C GLY A 47 1.06 4.93 -19.54
N ALA A 48 2.05 5.73 -19.94
CA ALA A 48 3.39 5.70 -19.38
C ALA A 48 4.04 7.09 -19.37
N ASN A 49 4.77 7.39 -18.29
CA ASN A 49 5.56 8.61 -18.15
C ASN A 49 6.87 8.28 -17.43
N PRO A 50 8.04 8.71 -17.92
CA PRO A 50 9.34 8.30 -17.34
C PRO A 50 9.46 8.63 -15.85
N THR A 51 8.96 9.79 -15.40
CA THR A 51 9.01 10.18 -13.97
C THR A 51 8.12 9.29 -13.12
N ARG A 52 6.88 9.01 -13.58
CA ARG A 52 5.96 8.11 -12.88
C ARG A 52 6.49 6.68 -12.88
N ASN A 53 7.02 6.18 -13.99
CA ASN A 53 7.56 4.83 -14.06
C ASN A 53 8.74 4.62 -13.10
N ALA A 54 9.59 5.63 -12.93
CA ALA A 54 10.68 5.56 -11.94
C ALA A 54 10.15 5.43 -10.51
N LEU A 55 9.05 6.13 -10.17
CA LEU A 55 8.37 5.99 -8.88
C LEU A 55 7.72 4.60 -8.74
N GLU A 56 6.99 4.14 -9.75
CA GLU A 56 6.32 2.83 -9.77
C GLU A 56 7.32 1.69 -9.58
N ASN A 57 8.47 1.76 -10.26
CA ASN A 57 9.57 0.82 -10.06
C ASN A 57 10.15 0.88 -8.63
N ASN A 58 10.26 2.07 -8.05
CA ASN A 58 10.74 2.22 -6.69
C ASN A 58 9.75 1.61 -5.67
N PHE A 59 8.45 1.83 -5.83
CA PHE A 59 7.42 1.19 -5.02
C PHE A 59 7.54 -0.34 -5.07
N ALA A 60 7.64 -0.91 -6.29
CA ALA A 60 7.83 -2.35 -6.46
C ALA A 60 9.05 -2.87 -5.70
N VAL A 61 10.20 -2.22 -5.84
CA VAL A 61 11.45 -2.63 -5.16
C VAL A 61 11.32 -2.54 -3.63
N LEU A 62 10.62 -1.52 -3.11
CA LEU A 62 10.48 -1.32 -1.67
C LEU A 62 9.60 -2.39 -1.02
N GLU A 63 8.54 -2.81 -1.68
CA GLU A 63 7.62 -3.86 -1.19
C GLU A 63 8.03 -5.28 -1.59
N ASN A 64 9.21 -5.48 -2.25
CA ASN A 64 9.64 -6.73 -2.83
C ASN A 64 8.62 -7.28 -3.85
N GLY A 65 7.90 -6.39 -4.53
CA GLY A 65 7.01 -6.70 -5.64
C GLY A 65 7.73 -6.67 -6.99
N SER A 66 7.00 -7.06 -8.05
CA SER A 66 7.47 -7.04 -9.43
C SER A 66 6.91 -5.84 -10.21
N HIS A 67 5.73 -5.37 -9.85
CA HIS A 67 5.01 -4.28 -10.50
C HIS A 67 4.48 -3.29 -9.47
N GLY A 68 4.63 -2.00 -9.75
CA GLY A 68 4.08 -0.90 -8.97
C GLY A 68 3.25 0.02 -9.84
N PHE A 69 2.24 0.67 -9.26
CA PHE A 69 1.33 1.60 -9.93
C PHE A 69 1.12 2.82 -9.04
N ALA A 70 1.19 4.01 -9.63
CA ALA A 70 1.00 5.28 -8.93
C ALA A 70 -0.31 5.96 -9.37
N PHE A 71 -1.16 6.29 -8.39
CA PHE A 71 -2.49 6.85 -8.57
C PHE A 71 -2.60 8.27 -8.00
N SER A 72 -3.59 9.02 -8.47
CA SER A 72 -3.86 10.39 -8.01
C SER A 72 -4.30 10.49 -6.54
N SER A 73 -4.66 9.38 -5.90
CA SER A 73 -4.97 9.32 -4.45
C SER A 73 -4.98 7.88 -3.95
N GLY A 74 -4.93 7.67 -2.63
CA GLY A 74 -5.12 6.35 -2.03
C GLY A 74 -6.48 5.74 -2.39
N LEU A 75 -7.54 6.54 -2.38
CA LEU A 75 -8.88 6.05 -2.78
C LEU A 75 -8.94 5.66 -4.26
N SER A 76 -8.20 6.32 -5.15
CA SER A 76 -8.12 5.90 -6.56
C SER A 76 -7.40 4.56 -6.72
N ALA A 77 -6.43 4.26 -5.86
CA ALA A 77 -5.79 2.94 -5.82
C ALA A 77 -6.78 1.86 -5.35
N ILE A 78 -7.55 2.14 -4.30
CA ILE A 78 -8.62 1.23 -3.82
C ILE A 78 -9.69 1.02 -4.90
N ASP A 79 -10.14 2.09 -5.57
CA ASP A 79 -11.10 2.03 -6.69
C ASP A 79 -10.61 1.08 -7.80
N CYS A 80 -9.31 1.15 -8.13
CA CYS A 80 -8.70 0.26 -9.12
C CYS A 80 -8.79 -1.22 -8.70
N VAL A 81 -8.55 -1.56 -7.44
CA VAL A 81 -8.68 -2.93 -6.92
C VAL A 81 -10.14 -3.39 -6.99
N LEU A 82 -11.08 -2.56 -6.57
CA LEU A 82 -12.50 -2.92 -6.58
C LEU A 82 -13.06 -3.15 -8.00
N ARG A 83 -12.47 -2.52 -9.02
CA ARG A 83 -12.88 -2.70 -10.43
C ARG A 83 -12.46 -4.03 -11.04
N ILE A 84 -11.63 -4.83 -10.39
CA ILE A 84 -11.36 -6.22 -10.76
C ILE A 84 -12.63 -7.09 -10.55
N LEU A 85 -13.44 -6.70 -9.57
CA LEU A 85 -14.60 -7.45 -9.11
C LEU A 85 -15.84 -7.19 -9.97
N LYS A 86 -16.78 -8.13 -9.93
CA LYS A 86 -18.04 -8.10 -10.68
C LYS A 86 -19.23 -7.95 -9.73
N PRO A 87 -20.36 -7.41 -10.19
CA PRO A 87 -21.59 -7.42 -9.41
C PRO A 87 -21.92 -8.84 -8.89
N GLY A 88 -22.21 -8.94 -7.58
CA GLY A 88 -22.42 -10.20 -6.87
C GLY A 88 -21.19 -10.70 -6.11
N ASP A 89 -19.98 -10.26 -6.47
CA ASP A 89 -18.78 -10.61 -5.72
C ASP A 89 -18.80 -10.01 -4.31
N GLU A 90 -18.14 -10.69 -3.38
CA GLU A 90 -18.06 -10.32 -1.98
C GLU A 90 -16.63 -9.99 -1.58
N ILE A 91 -16.50 -8.92 -0.78
CA ILE A 91 -15.29 -8.50 -0.10
C ILE A 91 -15.46 -8.74 1.39
N ILE A 92 -14.55 -9.49 2.02
CA ILE A 92 -14.46 -9.58 3.47
C ILE A 92 -13.39 -8.60 3.94
N THR A 93 -13.68 -7.83 4.99
CA THR A 93 -12.75 -6.84 5.54
C THR A 93 -12.84 -6.73 7.05
N GLY A 94 -11.84 -6.12 7.67
CA GLY A 94 -11.90 -5.74 9.08
C GLY A 94 -13.00 -4.73 9.35
N ASP A 95 -13.57 -4.75 10.57
CA ASP A 95 -14.58 -3.82 11.05
C ASP A 95 -14.00 -2.49 11.52
N ASP A 96 -12.69 -2.44 11.78
CA ASP A 96 -11.91 -1.23 12.03
C ASP A 96 -11.00 -0.95 10.83
N LEU A 97 -11.33 0.07 10.05
CA LEU A 97 -10.58 0.48 8.86
C LEU A 97 -10.79 1.96 8.55
N TYR A 98 -9.91 2.52 7.74
CA TYR A 98 -10.00 3.93 7.34
C TYR A 98 -11.39 4.32 6.84
N GLY A 99 -11.96 5.37 7.43
CA GLY A 99 -13.33 5.82 7.14
C GLY A 99 -13.57 6.18 5.66
N GLY A 100 -12.52 6.53 4.90
CA GLY A 100 -12.60 6.73 3.46
C GLY A 100 -12.83 5.42 2.71
N THR A 101 -12.16 4.34 3.09
CA THR A 101 -12.34 2.99 2.56
C THR A 101 -13.74 2.48 2.87
N TYR A 102 -14.18 2.59 4.13
CA TYR A 102 -15.54 2.23 4.54
C TYR A 102 -16.61 2.96 3.71
N ARG A 103 -16.46 4.27 3.55
CA ARG A 103 -17.37 5.09 2.74
C ARG A 103 -17.38 4.67 1.27
N MET A 104 -16.21 4.36 0.70
CA MET A 104 -16.11 3.87 -0.68
C MET A 104 -16.84 2.54 -0.83
N PHE A 105 -16.64 1.61 0.07
CA PHE A 105 -17.29 0.30 0.07
C PHE A 105 -18.81 0.43 0.17
N THR A 106 -19.30 1.07 1.23
CA THR A 106 -20.72 1.07 1.58
C THR A 106 -21.57 2.10 0.83
N LYS A 107 -20.99 3.23 0.41
CA LYS A 107 -21.76 4.33 -0.22
C LYS A 107 -21.54 4.43 -1.72
N LEU A 108 -20.45 3.85 -2.24
CA LEU A 108 -20.14 3.90 -3.66
C LEU A 108 -20.29 2.52 -4.31
N PHE A 109 -19.48 1.53 -3.95
CA PHE A 109 -19.42 0.27 -4.66
C PHE A 109 -20.57 -0.71 -4.34
N GLN A 110 -21.18 -0.64 -3.16
CA GLN A 110 -22.38 -1.40 -2.87
C GLN A 110 -23.51 -1.08 -3.84
N LYS A 111 -23.60 0.16 -4.36
CA LYS A 111 -24.59 0.54 -5.38
C LYS A 111 -24.38 -0.17 -6.73
N TYR A 112 -23.17 -0.63 -7.00
CA TYR A 112 -22.81 -1.36 -8.20
C TYR A 112 -22.81 -2.88 -8.02
N GLY A 113 -23.43 -3.34 -6.92
CA GLY A 113 -23.69 -4.75 -6.67
C GLY A 113 -22.56 -5.52 -6.01
N LEU A 114 -21.51 -4.87 -5.51
CA LEU A 114 -20.53 -5.53 -4.65
C LEU A 114 -21.08 -5.73 -3.24
N ASN A 115 -20.76 -6.86 -2.61
CA ASN A 115 -21.14 -7.19 -1.24
C ASN A 115 -19.95 -7.01 -0.31
N PHE A 116 -20.22 -6.56 0.93
CA PHE A 116 -19.17 -6.30 1.91
C PHE A 116 -19.55 -6.94 3.25
N SER A 117 -18.65 -7.78 3.78
CA SER A 117 -18.76 -8.41 5.10
C SER A 117 -17.66 -7.84 6.01
N PHE A 118 -18.08 -7.20 7.10
CA PHE A 118 -17.19 -6.60 8.09
C PHE A 118 -17.08 -7.54 9.29
N VAL A 119 -15.86 -7.91 9.67
CA VAL A 119 -15.60 -8.85 10.78
C VAL A 119 -14.39 -8.37 11.61
N ASP A 120 -14.34 -8.78 12.88
CA ASP A 120 -13.13 -8.60 13.69
C ASP A 120 -11.95 -9.40 13.09
N ALA A 121 -11.14 -8.73 12.28
CA ALA A 121 -9.99 -9.32 11.57
C ALA A 121 -8.78 -9.60 12.49
N THR A 122 -8.83 -9.20 13.77
CA THR A 122 -7.80 -9.56 14.75
C THR A 122 -7.79 -11.06 15.04
N LYS A 123 -8.85 -11.79 14.64
CA LYS A 123 -9.02 -13.23 14.79
C LYS A 123 -9.15 -13.88 13.40
N VAL A 124 -8.18 -14.73 13.07
CA VAL A 124 -8.09 -15.40 11.75
C VAL A 124 -9.36 -16.20 11.43
N GLU A 125 -9.93 -16.85 12.43
CA GLU A 125 -11.16 -17.66 12.30
C GLU A 125 -12.37 -16.86 11.85
N ASN A 126 -12.48 -15.58 12.21
CA ASN A 126 -13.58 -14.74 11.78
C ASN A 126 -13.55 -14.50 10.26
N ILE A 127 -12.37 -14.22 9.71
CA ILE A 127 -12.19 -14.12 8.25
C ILE A 127 -12.49 -15.46 7.58
N SER A 128 -11.87 -16.56 8.07
CA SER A 128 -12.04 -17.90 7.49
C SER A 128 -13.49 -18.39 7.50
N ASN A 129 -14.25 -18.08 8.55
CA ASN A 129 -15.65 -18.48 8.68
C ASN A 129 -16.60 -17.61 7.82
N ALA A 130 -16.23 -16.38 7.53
CA ALA A 130 -17.00 -15.48 6.67
C ALA A 130 -16.86 -15.82 5.18
N ILE A 131 -15.81 -16.55 4.76
CA ILE A 131 -15.58 -16.88 3.35
C ILE A 131 -16.74 -17.72 2.79
N SER A 132 -17.32 -17.24 1.70
CA SER A 132 -18.40 -17.84 0.94
C SER A 132 -17.99 -18.12 -0.51
N LYS A 133 -18.87 -18.70 -1.33
CA LYS A 133 -18.63 -18.92 -2.77
C LYS A 133 -18.54 -17.60 -3.56
N SER A 134 -19.15 -16.52 -3.06
CA SER A 134 -19.11 -15.20 -3.67
C SER A 134 -17.88 -14.38 -3.26
N THR A 135 -17.15 -14.80 -2.24
CA THR A 135 -15.94 -14.09 -1.79
C THR A 135 -14.86 -14.13 -2.86
N LYS A 136 -14.35 -12.96 -3.26
CA LYS A 136 -13.27 -12.78 -4.24
C LYS A 136 -12.10 -11.98 -3.71
N LEU A 137 -12.32 -11.21 -2.65
CA LEU A 137 -11.29 -10.36 -2.04
C LEU A 137 -11.40 -10.39 -0.52
N VAL A 138 -10.26 -10.53 0.14
CA VAL A 138 -10.07 -10.19 1.55
C VAL A 138 -9.27 -8.89 1.59
N TRP A 139 -9.85 -7.84 2.19
CA TRP A 139 -9.20 -6.54 2.36
C TRP A 139 -8.78 -6.37 3.81
N LEU A 140 -7.50 -6.17 4.04
CA LEU A 140 -6.92 -5.98 5.37
C LEU A 140 -6.30 -4.60 5.50
N GLU A 141 -6.37 -4.02 6.69
CA GLU A 141 -5.62 -2.83 7.09
C GLU A 141 -4.92 -3.15 8.42
N THR A 142 -3.60 -2.94 8.50
CA THR A 142 -2.86 -3.19 9.74
C THR A 142 -1.53 -2.44 9.79
N PRO A 143 -1.23 -1.70 10.88
CA PRO A 143 -2.17 -1.33 11.96
C PRO A 143 -3.40 -0.58 11.44
N THR A 144 -4.55 -0.77 12.08
CA THR A 144 -5.80 -0.12 11.67
C THR A 144 -5.89 1.34 12.09
N ASN A 145 -6.77 2.10 11.44
CA ASN A 145 -7.10 3.48 11.81
C ASN A 145 -8.59 3.58 12.20
N PRO A 146 -8.96 3.93 13.47
CA PRO A 146 -8.10 4.59 14.46
C PRO A 146 -7.56 3.69 15.59
N LEU A 147 -8.02 2.44 15.74
CA LEU A 147 -7.82 1.66 16.96
C LEU A 147 -6.45 0.97 17.05
N MET A 148 -5.61 1.08 16.02
CA MET A 148 -4.28 0.47 15.97
C MET A 148 -4.28 -1.06 16.13
N ASN A 149 -5.38 -1.72 15.73
CA ASN A 149 -5.47 -3.17 15.74
C ASN A 149 -4.42 -3.80 14.84
N ILE A 150 -3.84 -4.91 15.29
CA ILE A 150 -2.87 -5.68 14.52
C ILE A 150 -3.52 -6.95 14.02
N VAL A 151 -3.34 -7.21 12.73
CA VAL A 151 -3.89 -8.36 11.99
C VAL A 151 -2.76 -9.26 11.52
N ASP A 152 -2.89 -10.58 11.68
CA ASP A 152 -1.89 -11.54 11.16
C ASP A 152 -2.13 -11.79 9.68
N ILE A 153 -1.41 -11.03 8.85
CA ILE A 153 -1.50 -11.12 7.38
C ILE A 153 -1.16 -12.55 6.92
N GLU A 154 -0.10 -13.15 7.47
CA GLU A 154 0.39 -14.46 7.04
C GLU A 154 -0.65 -15.55 7.30
N GLU A 155 -1.18 -15.62 8.52
CA GLU A 155 -2.16 -16.64 8.90
C GLU A 155 -3.51 -16.43 8.20
N ILE A 156 -3.98 -15.19 8.04
CA ILE A 156 -5.20 -14.90 7.27
C ILE A 156 -5.02 -15.29 5.80
N THR A 157 -3.88 -14.96 5.20
CA THR A 157 -3.60 -15.34 3.81
C THR A 157 -3.59 -16.85 3.64
N LYS A 158 -2.92 -17.60 4.52
CA LYS A 158 -2.92 -19.07 4.51
C LYS A 158 -4.33 -19.64 4.63
N ALA A 159 -5.12 -19.14 5.60
CA ALA A 159 -6.49 -19.58 5.82
C ALA A 159 -7.39 -19.27 4.61
N THR A 160 -7.25 -18.09 4.01
CA THR A 160 -7.98 -17.69 2.80
C THR A 160 -7.66 -18.58 1.62
N LYS A 161 -6.36 -18.77 1.32
CA LYS A 161 -5.91 -19.58 0.19
C LYS A 161 -6.23 -21.07 0.37
N ALA A 162 -6.31 -21.56 1.60
CA ALA A 162 -6.78 -22.92 1.89
C ALA A 162 -8.27 -23.14 1.58
N LYS A 163 -9.11 -22.09 1.64
CA LYS A 163 -10.53 -22.15 1.26
C LYS A 163 -10.72 -22.06 -0.26
N ASP A 164 -10.07 -21.08 -0.90
CA ASP A 164 -10.02 -20.92 -2.36
C ASP A 164 -8.76 -20.11 -2.71
N SER A 165 -7.86 -20.71 -3.49
CA SER A 165 -6.61 -20.09 -3.93
C SER A 165 -6.81 -18.86 -4.83
N ASN A 166 -8.00 -18.71 -5.43
CA ASN A 166 -8.34 -17.59 -6.31
C ASN A 166 -8.83 -16.35 -5.57
N ILE A 167 -9.13 -16.44 -4.27
CA ILE A 167 -9.50 -15.26 -3.48
C ILE A 167 -8.25 -14.40 -3.31
N LEU A 168 -8.32 -13.15 -3.75
CA LEU A 168 -7.23 -12.18 -3.57
C LEU A 168 -7.16 -11.69 -2.13
N VAL A 169 -5.95 -11.45 -1.64
CA VAL A 169 -5.70 -10.79 -0.36
C VAL A 169 -5.00 -9.47 -0.63
N ALA A 170 -5.67 -8.36 -0.32
CA ALA A 170 -5.13 -7.01 -0.42
C ALA A 170 -4.88 -6.43 0.97
N VAL A 171 -3.76 -5.74 1.13
CA VAL A 171 -3.36 -5.13 2.42
C VAL A 171 -3.10 -3.64 2.22
N ASP A 172 -3.82 -2.81 2.94
CA ASP A 172 -3.47 -1.41 3.13
C ASP A 172 -2.31 -1.31 4.12
N ASN A 173 -1.11 -1.07 3.60
CA ASN A 173 0.14 -1.00 4.35
C ASN A 173 0.57 0.44 4.66
N THR A 174 -0.36 1.39 4.61
CA THR A 174 -0.07 2.83 4.73
C THR A 174 0.62 3.19 6.03
N PHE A 175 0.18 2.65 7.18
CA PHE A 175 0.75 3.00 8.49
C PHE A 175 2.09 2.31 8.74
N ALA A 176 2.19 1.02 8.46
CA ALA A 176 3.43 0.27 8.65
C ALA A 176 4.50 0.70 7.64
N THR A 177 4.15 1.03 6.43
CA THR A 177 5.07 1.29 5.31
C THR A 177 5.92 0.08 4.93
N PRO A 178 6.58 0.05 3.76
CA PRO A 178 7.51 -1.04 3.42
C PRO A 178 8.75 -1.07 4.33
N TYR A 179 8.93 -0.05 5.16
CA TYR A 179 10.00 0.00 6.14
C TYR A 179 9.76 -0.96 7.30
N LEU A 180 8.54 -1.02 7.85
CA LEU A 180 8.19 -1.87 8.99
C LEU A 180 7.62 -3.22 8.56
N GLN A 181 6.84 -3.30 7.48
CA GLN A 181 6.09 -4.49 7.10
C GLN A 181 6.09 -4.67 5.58
N LYS A 182 6.12 -5.92 5.12
CA LYS A 182 6.08 -6.29 3.70
C LYS A 182 5.02 -7.35 3.44
N PRO A 183 3.79 -6.95 3.17
CA PRO A 183 2.67 -7.88 3.03
C PRO A 183 2.86 -8.91 1.92
N LEU A 184 3.53 -8.57 0.80
CA LEU A 184 3.82 -9.54 -0.27
C LEU A 184 4.75 -10.67 0.17
N ASP A 185 5.60 -10.45 1.18
CA ASP A 185 6.46 -11.51 1.73
C ASP A 185 5.70 -12.38 2.74
N LEU A 186 4.53 -11.91 3.20
CA LEU A 186 3.59 -12.63 4.07
C LEU A 186 2.47 -13.32 3.28
N GLY A 187 2.56 -13.32 1.94
CA GLY A 187 1.65 -14.03 1.05
C GLY A 187 0.50 -13.21 0.47
N ALA A 188 0.34 -11.93 0.82
CA ALA A 188 -0.65 -11.06 0.20
C ALA A 188 -0.43 -10.94 -1.31
N ASP A 189 -1.51 -10.77 -2.08
CA ASP A 189 -1.46 -10.60 -3.53
C ASP A 189 -1.27 -9.13 -3.93
N ILE A 190 -1.86 -8.21 -3.17
CA ILE A 190 -1.87 -6.77 -3.45
C ILE A 190 -1.45 -6.00 -2.19
N VAL A 191 -0.51 -5.07 -2.34
CA VAL A 191 -0.23 -4.06 -1.34
C VAL A 191 -0.73 -2.71 -1.83
N MET A 192 -1.48 -2.03 -0.99
CA MET A 192 -1.96 -0.67 -1.21
C MET A 192 -1.28 0.31 -0.25
N HIS A 193 -1.01 1.51 -0.73
CA HIS A 193 -0.62 2.64 0.10
C HIS A 193 -1.36 3.92 -0.26
N SER A 194 -1.78 4.66 0.75
CA SER A 194 -1.91 6.11 0.62
C SER A 194 -0.50 6.72 0.70
N ALA A 195 0.14 6.89 -0.46
CA ALA A 195 1.48 7.49 -0.53
C ALA A 195 1.50 8.96 -0.07
N THR A 196 0.33 9.58 0.09
CA THR A 196 0.10 10.87 0.75
C THR A 196 0.74 10.96 2.14
N LYS A 197 0.85 9.82 2.85
CA LYS A 197 1.29 9.73 4.24
C LYS A 197 2.83 9.59 4.32
N TYR A 198 3.32 8.55 4.95
CA TYR A 198 4.75 8.38 5.21
C TYR A 198 5.61 8.23 3.96
N LEU A 199 5.08 7.66 2.86
CA LEU A 199 5.86 7.53 1.61
C LEU A 199 6.21 8.91 1.03
N GLY A 200 5.25 9.80 0.87
CA GLY A 200 5.49 11.20 0.51
C GLY A 200 6.20 11.95 1.65
N GLY A 201 5.64 11.91 2.84
CA GLY A 201 6.27 12.27 4.10
C GLY A 201 6.45 13.77 4.36
N HIS A 202 6.00 14.66 3.48
CA HIS A 202 6.22 16.10 3.55
C HIS A 202 4.92 16.93 3.46
N SER A 203 3.75 16.29 3.46
CA SER A 203 2.43 16.94 3.39
C SER A 203 2.22 17.83 2.16
N ASP A 204 2.86 17.51 1.05
CA ASP A 204 2.94 18.32 -0.17
C ASP A 204 2.39 17.61 -1.42
N LEU A 205 1.84 16.37 -1.26
CA LEU A 205 1.22 15.61 -2.33
C LEU A 205 0.04 14.76 -1.85
N VAL A 206 -0.85 14.42 -2.76
CA VAL A 206 -1.90 13.40 -2.57
C VAL A 206 -1.66 12.31 -3.60
N MET A 207 -1.49 11.05 -3.15
CA MET A 207 -1.16 9.95 -4.04
C MET A 207 -1.54 8.60 -3.46
N GLY A 208 -1.85 7.63 -4.34
CA GLY A 208 -1.99 6.22 -4.00
C GLY A 208 -0.96 5.36 -4.71
N ALA A 209 -0.73 4.16 -4.19
CA ALA A 209 0.09 3.15 -4.82
C ALA A 209 -0.53 1.76 -4.70
N LEU A 210 -0.33 0.92 -5.73
CA LEU A 210 -0.54 -0.53 -5.67
C LEU A 210 0.74 -1.23 -6.07
N ILE A 211 1.03 -2.34 -5.39
CA ILE A 211 2.18 -3.19 -5.68
C ILE A 211 1.73 -4.64 -5.70
N VAL A 212 2.18 -5.39 -6.72
CA VAL A 212 1.87 -6.82 -6.89
C VAL A 212 3.10 -7.59 -7.39
N LYS A 213 3.08 -8.93 -7.23
CA LYS A 213 4.08 -9.83 -7.81
C LYS A 213 3.58 -10.49 -9.10
N ASP A 214 2.30 -10.83 -9.15
CA ASP A 214 1.69 -11.57 -10.25
C ASP A 214 1.58 -10.70 -11.52
N ALA A 215 2.02 -11.24 -12.66
CA ALA A 215 2.08 -10.50 -13.91
C ALA A 215 0.71 -10.35 -14.60
N ASP A 216 -0.21 -11.29 -14.40
CA ASP A 216 -1.54 -11.21 -15.04
C ASP A 216 -2.42 -10.26 -14.26
N LEU A 217 -2.36 -10.29 -12.92
CA LEU A 217 -2.98 -9.28 -12.05
C LEU A 217 -2.42 -7.87 -12.35
N ALA A 218 -1.11 -7.76 -12.59
CA ALA A 218 -0.48 -6.49 -12.97
C ALA A 218 -1.00 -5.95 -14.30
N LYS A 219 -1.23 -6.80 -15.31
CA LYS A 219 -1.84 -6.39 -16.59
C LYS A 219 -3.26 -5.87 -16.40
N GLU A 220 -4.06 -6.54 -15.58
CA GLU A 220 -5.43 -6.13 -15.30
C GLU A 220 -5.47 -4.79 -14.57
N LEU A 221 -4.67 -4.62 -13.51
CA LEU A 221 -4.53 -3.35 -12.77
C LEU A 221 -4.05 -2.21 -13.68
N HIS A 222 -3.06 -2.47 -14.53
CA HIS A 222 -2.58 -1.48 -15.49
C HIS A 222 -3.66 -1.06 -16.50
N PHE A 223 -4.43 -2.04 -17.02
CA PHE A 223 -5.53 -1.73 -17.90
C PHE A 223 -6.58 -0.84 -17.22
N ILE A 224 -6.97 -1.17 -15.97
CA ILE A 224 -7.94 -0.38 -15.21
C ILE A 224 -7.38 1.03 -14.92
N GLN A 225 -6.12 1.13 -14.48
CA GLN A 225 -5.46 2.42 -14.25
C GLN A 225 -5.48 3.29 -15.52
N PHE A 226 -5.11 2.71 -16.65
CA PHE A 226 -5.07 3.41 -17.93
C PHE A 226 -6.46 3.82 -18.42
N ALA A 227 -7.45 2.91 -18.34
CA ALA A 227 -8.82 3.14 -18.82
C ALA A 227 -9.58 4.15 -17.94
N ALA A 228 -9.48 4.04 -16.63
CA ALA A 228 -10.10 4.97 -15.67
C ALA A 228 -9.36 6.32 -15.61
N GLY A 229 -8.05 6.32 -15.89
CA GLY A 229 -7.25 7.55 -15.98
C GLY A 229 -6.82 8.16 -14.65
N ALA A 230 -6.99 7.47 -13.54
CA ALA A 230 -6.67 7.96 -12.19
C ALA A 230 -5.17 7.87 -11.85
N ILE A 231 -4.32 8.33 -12.75
CA ILE A 231 -2.86 8.28 -12.65
C ILE A 231 -2.28 9.40 -11.78
N ALA A 232 -1.10 9.18 -11.20
CA ALA A 232 -0.29 10.24 -10.60
C ALA A 232 0.37 11.14 -11.66
N GLY A 233 0.39 12.44 -11.42
CA GLY A 233 1.07 13.41 -12.27
C GLY A 233 2.60 13.34 -12.14
N PRO A 234 3.37 13.86 -13.12
CA PRO A 234 4.83 13.83 -13.07
C PRO A 234 5.43 14.59 -11.89
N MET A 235 4.87 15.76 -11.53
CA MET A 235 5.36 16.56 -10.40
C MET A 235 5.15 15.80 -9.08
N ASP A 236 3.95 15.26 -8.84
CA ASP A 236 3.67 14.48 -7.63
C ASP A 236 4.54 13.22 -7.57
N SER A 237 4.77 12.57 -8.71
CA SER A 237 5.69 11.42 -8.81
C SER A 237 7.11 11.79 -8.44
N PHE A 238 7.62 12.94 -8.88
CA PHE A 238 8.93 13.45 -8.50
C PHE A 238 9.01 13.78 -7.00
N LEU A 239 8.00 14.44 -6.44
CA LEU A 239 7.94 14.77 -5.00
C LEU A 239 7.91 13.50 -4.15
N ALA A 240 7.12 12.49 -4.54
CA ALA A 240 7.10 11.19 -3.86
C ALA A 240 8.46 10.48 -3.92
N LEU A 241 9.11 10.42 -5.10
CA LEU A 241 10.48 9.87 -5.24
C LEU A 241 11.47 10.58 -4.32
N ARG A 242 11.39 11.90 -4.23
CA ARG A 242 12.24 12.70 -3.36
C ARG A 242 11.94 12.41 -1.88
N GLY A 243 10.67 12.32 -1.50
CA GLY A 243 10.24 12.03 -0.13
C GLY A 243 10.68 10.63 0.34
N ILE A 244 10.57 9.63 -0.51
CA ILE A 244 10.95 8.23 -0.21
C ILE A 244 12.43 8.11 0.16
N LYS A 245 13.31 8.92 -0.40
CA LYS A 245 14.75 8.87 -0.10
C LYS A 245 15.08 9.06 1.38
N THR A 246 14.20 9.72 2.13
CA THR A 246 14.32 9.91 3.58
C THR A 246 13.38 9.02 4.40
N LEU A 247 12.65 8.10 3.77
CA LEU A 247 11.65 7.27 4.45
C LEU A 247 12.25 6.54 5.66
N HIS A 248 13.39 5.90 5.49
CA HIS A 248 14.03 5.10 6.53
C HIS A 248 14.39 5.92 7.79
N VAL A 249 14.98 7.11 7.63
CA VAL A 249 15.34 7.97 8.78
C VAL A 249 14.11 8.59 9.43
N ARG A 250 13.07 8.91 8.64
CA ARG A 250 11.81 9.43 9.17
C ARG A 250 11.05 8.36 9.96
N MET A 251 10.92 7.15 9.40
CA MET A 251 10.24 6.05 10.08
C MET A 251 10.95 5.65 11.36
N GLN A 252 12.28 5.59 11.35
CA GLN A 252 13.06 5.36 12.56
C GLN A 252 12.67 6.39 13.64
N ARG A 253 12.72 7.67 13.31
CA ARG A 253 12.40 8.74 14.27
C ARG A 253 10.93 8.73 14.70
N HIS A 254 9.99 8.42 13.79
CA HIS A 254 8.58 8.28 14.14
C HIS A 254 8.34 7.15 15.15
N CYS A 255 9.00 6.00 14.98
CA CYS A 255 8.89 4.89 15.93
C CYS A 255 9.47 5.27 17.30
N GLU A 256 10.66 5.91 17.34
CA GLU A 256 11.27 6.41 18.59
C GLU A 256 10.33 7.39 19.32
N ASN A 257 9.80 8.37 18.60
CA ASN A 257 8.88 9.36 19.15
C ASN A 257 7.55 8.73 19.60
N GLY A 258 7.01 7.79 18.82
CA GLY A 258 5.78 7.07 19.15
C GLY A 258 5.91 6.34 20.49
N LYS A 259 7.03 5.64 20.70
CA LYS A 259 7.31 4.95 21.97
C LYS A 259 7.38 5.92 23.16
N VAL A 260 8.09 7.05 23.01
CA VAL A 260 8.21 8.07 24.08
C VAL A 260 6.85 8.64 24.43
N ILE A 261 6.04 9.00 23.40
CA ILE A 261 4.72 9.60 23.61
C ILE A 261 3.75 8.58 24.22
N ALA A 262 3.74 7.34 23.75
CA ALA A 262 2.89 6.28 24.27
C ALA A 262 3.20 6.02 25.77
N ASN A 263 4.47 5.92 26.15
CA ASN A 263 4.88 5.78 27.54
C ASN A 263 4.50 7.00 28.40
N PHE A 264 4.62 8.21 27.87
CA PHE A 264 4.19 9.40 28.59
C PHE A 264 2.68 9.38 28.84
N LEU A 265 1.90 9.11 27.80
CA LEU A 265 0.44 9.09 27.87
C LEU A 265 -0.09 7.97 28.77
N SER A 266 0.52 6.78 28.75
CA SER A 266 0.10 5.65 29.60
C SER A 266 0.27 5.90 31.10
N ASN A 267 1.08 6.88 31.48
CA ASN A 267 1.26 7.29 32.87
C ASN A 267 0.57 8.63 33.22
N HIS A 268 -0.22 9.17 32.29
CA HIS A 268 -0.84 10.48 32.47
C HIS A 268 -2.22 10.35 33.12
N GLU A 269 -2.49 11.07 34.22
CA GLU A 269 -3.72 10.98 35.04
C GLU A 269 -5.05 11.22 34.31
N LYS A 270 -5.01 11.88 33.12
CA LYS A 270 -6.18 12.21 32.30
C LYS A 270 -6.36 11.27 31.11
N VAL A 271 -5.58 10.18 31.03
CA VAL A 271 -5.64 9.21 29.95
C VAL A 271 -6.03 7.86 30.51
N ASP A 272 -7.18 7.35 30.07
CA ASP A 272 -7.71 6.07 30.54
C ASP A 272 -7.01 4.89 29.84
N GLU A 273 -6.74 5.02 28.53
CA GLU A 273 -6.16 3.93 27.72
C GLU A 273 -5.31 4.48 26.56
N VAL A 274 -4.25 3.75 26.20
CA VAL A 274 -3.38 4.03 25.06
C VAL A 274 -3.28 2.80 24.16
N PHE A 275 -3.79 2.91 22.94
CA PHE A 275 -3.69 1.87 21.91
C PHE A 275 -2.33 1.96 21.20
N TYR A 276 -1.36 1.19 21.67
CA TYR A 276 -0.02 1.17 21.10
C TYR A 276 0.49 -0.26 20.94
N PRO A 277 0.71 -0.72 19.68
CA PRO A 277 1.11 -2.11 19.41
C PRO A 277 2.47 -2.50 20.02
N GLY A 278 3.29 -1.53 20.39
CA GLY A 278 4.56 -1.75 21.06
C GLY A 278 4.46 -2.12 22.55
N PHE A 279 3.29 -1.99 23.18
CA PHE A 279 3.10 -2.45 24.56
C PHE A 279 2.79 -3.96 24.61
N GLU A 280 3.36 -4.67 25.58
CA GLU A 280 3.07 -6.09 25.80
C GLU A 280 1.60 -6.34 26.17
N SER A 281 0.92 -5.32 26.70
CA SER A 281 -0.52 -5.35 27.00
C SER A 281 -1.41 -5.28 25.76
N HIS A 282 -0.87 -4.90 24.59
CA HIS A 282 -1.66 -4.87 23.37
C HIS A 282 -2.02 -6.31 22.92
N PRO A 283 -3.31 -6.61 22.61
CA PRO A 283 -3.77 -7.99 22.36
C PRO A 283 -2.92 -8.77 21.35
N ASN A 284 -2.52 -8.12 20.26
CA ASN A 284 -1.74 -8.75 19.18
C ASN A 284 -0.29 -8.24 19.11
N HIS A 285 0.28 -7.84 20.27
CA HIS A 285 1.68 -7.44 20.38
C HIS A 285 2.65 -8.47 19.77
N HIS A 286 2.43 -9.75 20.02
CA HIS A 286 3.28 -10.84 19.51
C HIS A 286 3.30 -10.90 17.97
N ILE A 287 2.18 -10.57 17.30
CA ILE A 287 2.09 -10.50 15.84
C ILE A 287 2.88 -9.28 15.33
N ALA A 288 2.67 -8.10 15.96
CA ALA A 288 3.42 -6.90 15.62
C ALA A 288 4.93 -7.14 15.77
N LYS A 289 5.35 -7.84 16.81
CA LYS A 289 6.74 -8.22 17.06
C LYS A 289 7.28 -9.14 15.97
N LYS A 290 6.53 -10.18 15.57
CA LYS A 290 6.91 -11.14 14.51
C LYS A 290 7.08 -10.44 13.16
N THR A 291 6.12 -9.62 12.75
CA THR A 291 6.12 -8.91 11.46
C THR A 291 7.21 -7.85 11.36
N ASN A 292 7.61 -7.30 12.47
CA ASN A 292 8.58 -6.20 12.57
C ASN A 292 9.93 -6.64 13.17
N GLU A 293 10.30 -7.91 13.10
CA GLU A 293 11.52 -8.46 13.74
C GLU A 293 12.81 -7.64 13.53
N ARG A 294 12.94 -6.98 12.37
CA ARG A 294 14.11 -6.13 12.07
C ARG A 294 14.20 -4.91 12.98
N PHE A 295 13.05 -4.43 13.50
CA PHE A 295 12.95 -3.23 14.35
C PHE A 295 13.06 -3.57 15.83
N TRP A 296 12.50 -4.73 16.24
CA TRP A 296 12.64 -5.22 17.60
C TRP A 296 14.09 -5.47 17.98
N ARG A 297 14.92 -5.99 17.08
CA ARG A 297 16.36 -6.19 17.31
C ARG A 297 17.11 -4.88 17.55
N ASN A 298 16.58 -3.76 17.11
CA ASN A 298 17.17 -2.42 17.25
C ASN A 298 16.46 -1.56 18.31
N GLY A 299 15.49 -2.09 19.05
CA GLY A 299 14.82 -1.39 20.16
C GLY A 299 13.80 -0.32 19.72
N PHE A 300 13.20 -0.41 18.53
CA PHE A 300 12.35 0.63 17.92
C PHE A 300 10.83 0.44 18.10
N PHE A 301 10.36 -0.44 18.99
CA PHE A 301 8.98 -0.49 19.45
C PHE A 301 8.94 -0.51 20.96
#